data_78d96a96a87f10c295e5e5da32646f88
#
_entry.id   78d96a96a87f10c295e5e5da32646f88
#
_cell.length_a   1.000
_cell.length_b   1.000
_cell.length_c   1.000
_cell.angle_alpha   90.00
_cell.angle_beta   90.00
_cell.angle_gamma   90.00
#
_symmetry.space_group_name_H-M   'P 1'
#
loop_
_entity.id
_entity.type
_entity.pdbx_description
1 polymer ?
#
loop_
_entity_poly.entity_id
_entity_poly.type
_entity_poly.pdbx_seq_one_letter_code
_entity_poly.pdbx_strand_id
1 'polypeptide(L)'
;MTTYEGQFYRCREAETIPLPLQRPRPPVTVAAHGPKMLEITAEFADGWSSWGGYGIETEDDFYQATRERAELLADLCAARGRDPASIRHSLVCFPPLTPWASVSAFREMVERYRAIGIDEFVLYWPRNWDPQAMHEDKVFEEVMTSVVPELRAGGLAQQG
;
A
#
# COMPACT_ATOMS: atom_id res chain seq x y z
N MET A 1 8.69 27.45 9.75
CA MET A 1 9.61 27.93 8.69
C MET A 1 10.81 27.03 8.61
N THR A 2 11.24 26.64 7.42
CA THR A 2 12.36 25.72 7.17
C THR A 2 13.38 26.40 6.28
N THR A 3 14.65 26.39 6.72
CA THR A 3 15.79 26.82 5.91
C THR A 3 16.65 25.60 5.62
N TYR A 4 17.00 25.38 4.36
CA TYR A 4 17.84 24.29 3.91
C TYR A 4 18.82 24.81 2.84
N GLU A 5 20.09 24.52 3.01
CA GLU A 5 21.13 24.84 2.03
C GLU A 5 21.88 23.56 1.67
N GLY A 6 21.44 22.91 0.58
CA GLY A 6 22.07 21.72 0.03
C GLY A 6 22.85 22.02 -1.24
N GLN A 7 23.53 20.98 -1.76
CA GLN A 7 24.31 21.08 -2.99
C GLN A 7 23.44 21.42 -4.22
N PHE A 8 22.24 20.85 -4.30
CA PHE A 8 21.35 20.96 -5.47
C PHE A 8 20.13 21.83 -5.23
N TYR A 9 19.65 21.89 -3.98
CA TYR A 9 18.43 22.62 -3.62
C TYR A 9 18.70 23.55 -2.44
N ARG A 10 18.04 24.68 -2.44
CA ARG A 10 18.06 25.64 -1.34
C ARG A 10 16.67 26.16 -1.08
N CYS A 11 16.29 26.32 0.16
CA CYS A 11 15.12 27.08 0.55
C CYS A 11 15.47 27.94 1.78
N ARG A 12 14.89 29.13 1.87
CA ARG A 12 15.08 30.03 2.99
C ARG A 12 13.72 30.40 3.55
N GLU A 13 13.55 30.19 4.85
CA GLU A 13 12.33 30.53 5.60
C GLU A 13 11.05 30.03 4.91
N ALA A 14 11.13 28.86 4.25
CA ALA A 14 10.00 28.28 3.56
C ALA A 14 8.92 27.85 4.57
N GLU A 15 7.69 28.17 4.28
CA GLU A 15 6.52 27.81 5.07
C GLU A 15 5.42 27.27 4.16
N THR A 16 4.76 26.20 4.61
CA THR A 16 3.60 25.62 3.91
C THR A 16 2.33 26.12 4.58
N ILE A 17 1.51 26.89 3.87
CA ILE A 17 0.25 27.44 4.35
C ILE A 17 -0.91 26.91 3.49
N PRO A 18 -1.99 26.44 4.10
CA PRO A 18 -2.25 26.32 5.54
C PRO A 18 -1.45 25.19 6.21
N LEU A 19 -1.13 25.37 7.48
CA LEU A 19 -0.50 24.31 8.27
C LEU A 19 -1.45 23.13 8.47
N PRO A 20 -0.93 21.88 8.50
CA PRO A 20 -1.75 20.73 8.82
C PRO A 20 -2.28 20.78 10.25
N LEU A 21 -3.47 20.23 10.47
CA LEU A 21 -4.07 20.10 11.81
C LEU A 21 -3.43 18.95 12.60
N GLN A 22 -2.95 17.90 11.93
CA GLN A 22 -2.32 16.74 12.54
C GLN A 22 -1.01 17.13 13.26
N ARG A 23 -0.75 16.49 14.39
CA ARG A 23 0.46 16.66 15.18
C ARG A 23 1.11 15.30 15.45
N PRO A 24 2.42 15.20 15.37
CA PRO A 24 3.39 16.25 15.03
C PRO A 24 3.38 16.65 13.55
N ARG A 25 2.81 15.82 12.64
CA ARG A 25 2.66 16.02 11.20
C ARG A 25 1.59 15.06 10.65
N PRO A 26 1.09 15.26 9.42
CA PRO A 26 0.32 14.24 8.73
C PRO A 26 1.11 12.93 8.58
N PRO A 27 0.44 11.75 8.60
CA PRO A 27 1.09 10.50 8.26
C PRO A 27 1.69 10.55 6.85
N VAL A 28 2.88 9.99 6.70
CA VAL A 28 3.61 9.94 5.42
C VAL A 28 3.63 8.51 4.92
N THR A 29 3.00 8.25 3.78
CA THR A 29 3.11 6.98 3.06
C THR A 29 4.10 7.12 1.91
N VAL A 30 5.06 6.21 1.83
CA VAL A 30 6.08 6.19 0.78
C VAL A 30 5.86 5.01 -0.16
N ALA A 31 5.70 5.30 -1.46
CA ALA A 31 5.73 4.26 -2.49
C ALA A 31 7.20 3.89 -2.75
N ALA A 32 7.59 2.68 -2.32
CA ALA A 32 8.99 2.26 -2.36
C ALA A 32 9.15 0.85 -2.93
N HIS A 33 10.05 0.72 -3.92
CA HIS A 33 10.36 -0.55 -4.58
C HIS A 33 11.83 -0.91 -4.50
N GLY A 34 12.71 0.06 -4.67
CA GLY A 34 14.16 -0.15 -4.61
C GLY A 34 14.73 0.01 -3.20
N PRO A 35 15.91 -0.58 -2.92
CA PRO A 35 16.50 -0.60 -1.57
C PRO A 35 16.65 0.79 -0.94
N LYS A 36 17.11 1.80 -1.69
CA LYS A 36 17.25 3.18 -1.19
C LYS A 36 15.94 3.80 -0.73
N MET A 37 14.86 3.55 -1.45
CA MET A 37 13.54 4.07 -1.06
C MET A 37 12.98 3.29 0.13
N LEU A 38 13.25 2.00 0.24
CA LEU A 38 12.88 1.20 1.42
C LEU A 38 13.67 1.63 2.66
N GLU A 39 14.94 2.02 2.53
CA GLU A 39 15.70 2.64 3.63
C GLU A 39 15.07 3.93 4.13
N ILE A 40 14.66 4.83 3.21
CA ILE A 40 13.95 6.08 3.55
C ILE A 40 12.60 5.76 4.21
N THR A 41 11.90 4.74 3.70
CA THR A 41 10.63 4.27 4.28
C THR A 41 10.83 3.78 5.71
N ALA A 42 11.84 2.94 5.95
CA ALA A 42 12.16 2.43 7.29
C ALA A 42 12.52 3.54 8.27
N GLU A 43 13.09 4.66 7.80
CA GLU A 43 13.51 5.76 8.65
C GLU A 43 12.39 6.77 8.94
N PHE A 44 11.58 7.14 7.93
CA PHE A 44 10.71 8.31 8.02
C PHE A 44 9.21 8.04 7.84
N ALA A 45 8.82 6.91 7.23
CA ALA A 45 7.43 6.70 6.82
C ALA A 45 6.55 6.14 7.94
N ASP A 46 5.27 6.48 7.90
CA ASP A 46 4.21 5.88 8.71
C ASP A 46 3.46 4.78 7.91
N GLY A 47 3.65 4.75 6.59
CA GLY A 47 3.10 3.75 5.69
C GLY A 47 4.02 3.47 4.51
N TRP A 48 3.98 2.24 4.03
CA TRP A 48 4.60 1.77 2.81
C TRP A 48 3.54 1.36 1.79
N SER A 49 3.76 1.71 0.52
CA SER A 49 2.88 1.32 -0.58
C SER A 49 3.66 0.59 -1.66
N SER A 50 3.19 -0.60 -2.04
CA SER A 50 3.72 -1.44 -3.11
C SER A 50 2.71 -1.60 -4.25
N TRP A 51 3.21 -1.80 -5.50
CA TRP A 51 2.36 -2.04 -6.68
C TRP A 51 2.96 -3.09 -7.63
N GLY A 52 3.82 -3.98 -7.13
CA GLY A 52 4.53 -4.97 -7.92
C GLY A 52 5.79 -4.41 -8.59
N GLY A 53 5.68 -3.58 -9.59
CA GLY A 53 6.82 -2.98 -10.29
C GLY A 53 6.71 -3.12 -11.82
N TYR A 54 7.64 -2.51 -12.53
CA TYR A 54 7.74 -2.63 -13.98
C TYR A 54 8.23 -4.02 -14.41
N GLY A 55 7.69 -4.53 -15.53
CA GLY A 55 8.07 -5.82 -16.09
C GLY A 55 7.50 -7.03 -15.34
N ILE A 56 6.58 -6.84 -14.43
CA ILE A 56 5.84 -7.89 -13.74
C ILE A 56 4.64 -8.28 -14.60
N GLU A 57 4.61 -9.53 -15.07
CA GLU A 57 3.60 -10.03 -16.01
C GLU A 57 2.62 -11.03 -15.39
N THR A 58 3.01 -11.67 -14.27
CA THR A 58 2.17 -12.66 -13.60
C THR A 58 1.80 -12.25 -12.19
N GLU A 59 0.66 -12.76 -11.68
CA GLU A 59 0.25 -12.53 -10.28
C GLU A 59 1.24 -13.13 -9.28
N ASP A 60 1.90 -14.23 -9.65
CA ASP A 60 2.92 -14.86 -8.79
C ASP A 60 4.17 -14.00 -8.68
N ASP A 61 4.67 -13.45 -9.78
CA ASP A 61 5.82 -12.53 -9.75
C ASP A 61 5.49 -11.25 -8.98
N PHE A 62 4.24 -10.76 -9.12
CA PHE A 62 3.76 -9.60 -8.37
C PHE A 62 3.76 -9.88 -6.85
N TYR A 63 3.29 -11.05 -6.46
CA TYR A 63 3.29 -11.49 -5.07
C TYR A 63 4.72 -11.64 -4.53
N GLN A 64 5.59 -12.33 -5.25
CA GLN A 64 6.99 -12.55 -4.82
C GLN A 64 7.73 -11.22 -4.66
N ALA A 65 7.61 -10.32 -5.64
CA ALA A 65 8.24 -9.01 -5.56
C ALA A 65 7.73 -8.17 -4.38
N THR A 66 6.44 -8.27 -4.06
CA THR A 66 5.85 -7.57 -2.90
C THR A 66 6.35 -8.18 -1.59
N ARG A 67 6.41 -9.52 -1.49
CA ARG A 67 6.90 -10.23 -0.32
C ARG A 67 8.36 -9.90 -0.01
N GLU A 68 9.23 -10.00 -1.01
CA GLU A 68 10.66 -9.69 -0.84
C GLU A 68 10.90 -8.26 -0.35
N ARG A 69 10.11 -7.31 -0.82
CA ARG A 69 10.20 -5.92 -0.36
C ARG A 69 9.67 -5.74 1.06
N ALA A 70 8.61 -6.44 1.45
CA ALA A 70 8.09 -6.42 2.81
C ALA A 70 9.13 -7.01 3.79
N GLU A 71 9.76 -8.13 3.43
CA GLU A 71 10.83 -8.75 4.20
C GLU A 71 12.04 -7.79 4.34
N LEU A 72 12.50 -7.20 3.24
CA LEU A 72 13.60 -6.23 3.27
C LEU A 72 13.26 -5.00 4.12
N LEU A 73 12.02 -4.49 4.03
CA LEU A 73 11.60 -3.36 4.86
C LEU A 73 11.62 -3.72 6.35
N ALA A 74 11.19 -4.93 6.71
CA ALA A 74 11.24 -5.42 8.08
C ALA A 74 12.68 -5.50 8.61
N ASP A 75 13.62 -6.03 7.82
CA ASP A 75 15.05 -6.09 8.15
C ASP A 75 15.64 -4.68 8.34
N LEU A 76 15.30 -3.76 7.45
CA LEU A 76 15.75 -2.36 7.53
C LEU A 76 15.21 -1.62 8.76
N CYS A 77 13.99 -1.93 9.17
CA CYS A 77 13.40 -1.42 10.43
C CYS A 77 14.14 -2.01 11.63
N ALA A 78 14.33 -3.33 11.66
CA ALA A 78 15.02 -4.02 12.75
C ALA A 78 16.46 -3.50 12.93
N ALA A 79 17.20 -3.27 11.84
CA ALA A 79 18.53 -2.69 11.87
C ALA A 79 18.59 -1.28 12.46
N ARG A 80 17.46 -0.56 12.48
CA ARG A 80 17.29 0.78 13.06
C ARG A 80 16.67 0.77 14.45
N GLY A 81 16.37 -0.41 15.00
CA GLY A 81 15.66 -0.56 16.28
C GLY A 81 14.20 -0.09 16.22
N ARG A 82 13.63 -0.03 15.01
CA ARG A 82 12.24 0.35 14.77
C ARG A 82 11.37 -0.91 14.66
N ASP A 83 10.21 -0.89 15.31
CA ASP A 83 9.23 -1.95 15.14
C ASP A 83 8.66 -1.93 13.70
N PRO A 84 8.83 -3.00 12.90
CA PRO A 84 8.25 -3.08 11.55
C PRO A 84 6.74 -2.89 11.53
N ALA A 85 6.02 -3.35 12.57
CA ALA A 85 4.57 -3.19 12.68
C ALA A 85 4.12 -1.73 12.87
N SER A 86 5.06 -0.80 13.14
CA SER A 86 4.75 0.63 13.18
C SER A 86 4.51 1.26 11.80
N ILE A 87 4.80 0.53 10.72
CA ILE A 87 4.58 0.97 9.34
C ILE A 87 3.38 0.21 8.77
N ARG A 88 2.33 0.91 8.36
CA ARG A 88 1.19 0.30 7.67
C ARG A 88 1.59 -0.10 6.25
N HIS A 89 1.19 -1.29 5.82
CA HIS A 89 1.52 -1.80 4.50
C HIS A 89 0.30 -1.74 3.58
N SER A 90 0.42 -1.05 2.46
CA SER A 90 -0.62 -0.97 1.44
C SER A 90 -0.17 -1.55 0.10
N LEU A 91 -1.13 -2.14 -0.62
CA LEU A 91 -0.96 -2.67 -1.96
C LEU A 91 -1.83 -1.90 -2.93
N VAL A 92 -1.23 -1.35 -3.98
CA VAL A 92 -1.97 -0.85 -5.14
C VAL A 92 -2.22 -2.02 -6.07
N CYS A 93 -3.48 -2.43 -6.19
CA CYS A 93 -3.90 -3.57 -7.01
C CYS A 93 -3.93 -3.17 -8.48
N PHE A 94 -2.78 -3.32 -9.13
CA PHE A 94 -2.55 -3.01 -10.55
C PHE A 94 -2.41 -4.31 -11.36
N PRO A 95 -2.66 -4.33 -12.67
CA PRO A 95 -2.35 -5.50 -13.47
C PRO A 95 -0.92 -6.01 -13.21
N PRO A 96 -0.71 -7.32 -13.15
CA PRO A 96 -1.62 -8.41 -13.56
C PRO A 96 -2.70 -8.84 -12.55
N LEU A 97 -2.81 -8.19 -11.38
CA LEU A 97 -3.87 -8.53 -10.42
C LEU A 97 -5.26 -8.24 -11.01
N THR A 98 -6.15 -9.21 -10.84
CA THR A 98 -7.52 -9.17 -11.38
C THR A 98 -8.58 -9.27 -10.28
N PRO A 99 -8.64 -8.31 -9.33
CA PRO A 99 -9.51 -8.39 -8.15
C PRO A 99 -11.00 -8.48 -8.48
N TRP A 100 -11.40 -8.05 -9.68
CA TRP A 100 -12.79 -8.00 -10.12
C TRP A 100 -13.20 -9.20 -11.01
N ALA A 101 -12.32 -10.19 -11.20
CA ALA A 101 -12.65 -11.40 -11.97
C ALA A 101 -13.77 -12.20 -11.32
N SER A 102 -13.80 -12.28 -9.98
CA SER A 102 -14.88 -12.88 -9.19
C SER A 102 -14.74 -12.50 -7.70
N VAL A 103 -15.81 -12.73 -6.94
CA VAL A 103 -15.77 -12.56 -5.46
C VAL A 103 -14.73 -13.49 -4.81
N SER A 104 -14.58 -14.73 -5.30
CA SER A 104 -13.54 -15.65 -4.80
C SER A 104 -12.14 -15.15 -5.12
N ALA A 105 -11.89 -14.69 -6.34
CA ALA A 105 -10.59 -14.10 -6.71
C ALA A 105 -10.21 -12.90 -5.82
N PHE A 106 -11.18 -12.05 -5.50
CA PHE A 106 -10.96 -10.95 -4.56
C PHE A 106 -10.57 -11.45 -3.15
N ARG A 107 -11.30 -12.43 -2.61
CA ARG A 107 -11.01 -13.00 -1.29
C ARG A 107 -9.64 -13.67 -1.24
N GLU A 108 -9.33 -14.50 -2.22
CA GLU A 108 -8.04 -15.19 -2.35
C GLU A 108 -6.88 -14.20 -2.43
N MET A 109 -7.03 -13.14 -3.23
CA MET A 109 -6.05 -12.06 -3.29
C MET A 109 -5.84 -11.42 -1.91
N VAL A 110 -6.91 -11.01 -1.22
CA VAL A 110 -6.81 -10.36 0.09
C VAL A 110 -6.15 -11.29 1.11
N GLU A 111 -6.54 -12.56 1.19
CA GLU A 111 -5.97 -13.54 2.10
C GLU A 111 -4.48 -13.76 1.82
N ARG A 112 -4.12 -13.93 0.53
CA ARG A 112 -2.74 -14.14 0.10
C ARG A 112 -1.81 -12.99 0.52
N TYR A 113 -2.26 -11.75 0.32
CA TYR A 113 -1.44 -10.58 0.66
C TYR A 113 -1.45 -10.24 2.14
N ARG A 114 -2.53 -10.51 2.86
CA ARG A 114 -2.56 -10.42 4.32
C ARG A 114 -1.55 -11.35 5.00
N ALA A 115 -1.31 -12.54 4.43
CA ALA A 115 -0.31 -13.48 4.93
C ALA A 115 1.13 -12.93 4.93
N ILE A 116 1.40 -11.88 4.15
CA ILE A 116 2.69 -11.16 4.12
C ILE A 116 2.62 -9.76 4.72
N GLY A 117 1.58 -9.47 5.51
CA GLY A 117 1.45 -8.23 6.28
C GLY A 117 0.85 -7.05 5.54
N ILE A 118 0.20 -7.26 4.38
CA ILE A 118 -0.54 -6.18 3.71
C ILE A 118 -1.90 -5.99 4.37
N ASP A 119 -2.16 -4.81 4.90
CA ASP A 119 -3.41 -4.47 5.62
C ASP A 119 -4.34 -3.57 4.81
N GLU A 120 -3.80 -2.79 3.89
CA GLU A 120 -4.56 -1.83 3.09
C GLU A 120 -4.49 -2.19 1.60
N PHE A 121 -5.62 -2.13 0.90
CA PHE A 121 -5.73 -2.40 -0.53
C PHE A 121 -6.27 -1.19 -1.25
N VAL A 122 -5.48 -0.65 -2.18
CA VAL A 122 -5.89 0.44 -3.07
C VAL A 122 -6.35 -0.16 -4.38
N LEU A 123 -7.65 -0.06 -4.63
CA LEU A 123 -8.32 -0.71 -5.75
C LEU A 123 -8.77 0.35 -6.76
N TYR A 124 -8.66 0.02 -8.04
CA TYR A 124 -9.21 0.85 -9.09
C TYR A 124 -10.68 0.49 -9.32
N TRP A 125 -11.50 1.48 -9.54
CA TRP A 125 -12.86 1.30 -10.00
C TRP A 125 -12.84 0.59 -11.37
N PRO A 126 -13.72 -0.41 -11.63
CA PRO A 126 -13.85 -1.01 -12.94
C PRO A 126 -14.10 0.06 -14.01
N ARG A 127 -13.41 -0.08 -15.14
CA ARG A 127 -13.46 0.94 -16.20
C ARG A 127 -14.59 0.63 -17.17
N ASN A 128 -15.69 1.35 -17.08
CA ASN A 128 -16.93 1.09 -17.84
C ASN A 128 -16.87 1.38 -19.36
N TRP A 129 -15.71 1.77 -19.92
CA TRP A 129 -15.51 1.82 -21.38
C TRP A 129 -15.03 0.49 -21.97
N ASP A 130 -14.74 -0.51 -21.15
CA ASP A 130 -14.37 -1.85 -21.57
C ASP A 130 -15.61 -2.75 -21.53
N PRO A 131 -15.94 -3.50 -22.61
CA PRO A 131 -17.06 -4.47 -22.59
C PRO A 131 -16.95 -5.54 -21.49
N GLN A 132 -15.76 -5.86 -21.00
CA GLN A 132 -15.54 -6.75 -19.86
C GLN A 132 -15.95 -6.09 -18.52
N ALA A 133 -15.92 -4.77 -18.43
CA ALA A 133 -16.20 -4.02 -17.23
C ALA A 133 -17.64 -4.18 -16.70
N MET A 134 -18.61 -4.54 -17.55
CA MET A 134 -20.00 -4.79 -17.09
C MET A 134 -20.14 -6.00 -16.15
N HIS A 135 -19.25 -6.98 -16.29
CA HIS A 135 -19.18 -8.10 -15.33
C HIS A 135 -18.47 -7.66 -14.04
N GLU A 136 -17.40 -6.95 -14.18
CA GLU A 136 -16.59 -6.44 -13.07
C GLU A 136 -17.37 -5.48 -12.18
N ASP A 137 -18.27 -4.66 -12.73
CA ASP A 137 -19.14 -3.75 -11.96
C ASP A 137 -20.03 -4.52 -10.95
N LYS A 138 -20.59 -5.67 -11.34
CA LYS A 138 -21.40 -6.50 -10.43
C LYS A 138 -20.56 -7.14 -9.34
N VAL A 139 -19.38 -7.65 -9.69
CA VAL A 139 -18.44 -8.21 -8.71
C VAL A 139 -18.00 -7.12 -7.74
N PHE A 140 -17.67 -5.95 -8.25
CA PHE A 140 -17.31 -4.79 -7.42
C PHE A 140 -18.43 -4.43 -6.43
N GLU A 141 -19.68 -4.33 -6.90
CA GLU A 141 -20.82 -3.99 -6.05
C GLU A 141 -21.00 -5.02 -4.93
N GLU A 142 -20.95 -6.32 -5.25
CA GLU A 142 -21.05 -7.41 -4.28
C GLU A 142 -19.90 -7.39 -3.28
N VAL A 143 -18.67 -7.19 -3.76
CA VAL A 143 -17.47 -7.07 -2.91
C VAL A 143 -17.63 -5.91 -1.93
N MET A 144 -18.00 -4.73 -2.40
CA MET A 144 -18.08 -3.53 -1.55
C MET A 144 -19.23 -3.56 -0.56
N THR A 145 -20.36 -4.20 -0.93
CA THR A 145 -21.56 -4.23 -0.07
C THR A 145 -21.57 -5.40 0.91
N SER A 146 -20.89 -6.50 0.59
CA SER A 146 -20.96 -7.75 1.38
C SER A 146 -19.58 -8.18 1.90
N VAL A 147 -18.59 -8.34 1.00
CA VAL A 147 -17.30 -8.94 1.35
C VAL A 147 -16.43 -8.00 2.20
N VAL A 148 -16.32 -6.73 1.83
CA VAL A 148 -15.50 -5.77 2.58
C VAL A 148 -16.00 -5.57 4.01
N PRO A 149 -17.32 -5.44 4.28
CA PRO A 149 -17.83 -5.41 5.65
C PRO A 149 -17.47 -6.65 6.47
N GLU A 150 -17.62 -7.87 5.88
CA GLU A 150 -17.24 -9.13 6.55
C GLU A 150 -15.74 -9.18 6.90
N LEU A 151 -14.87 -8.85 5.93
CA LEU A 151 -13.42 -8.85 6.14
C LEU A 151 -12.97 -7.84 7.20
N ARG A 152 -13.65 -6.70 7.31
CA ARG A 152 -13.42 -5.69 8.36
C ARG A 152 -13.87 -6.20 9.73
N ALA A 153 -15.04 -6.81 9.81
CA ALA A 153 -15.56 -7.37 11.05
C ALA A 153 -14.68 -8.51 11.59
N GLY A 154 -14.20 -9.40 10.70
CA GLY A 154 -13.28 -10.50 11.06
C GLY A 154 -11.90 -9.99 11.51
N GLY A 155 -11.39 -8.91 10.93
CA GLY A 155 -10.12 -8.29 11.33
C GLY A 155 -10.18 -7.62 12.71
N LEU A 156 -11.31 -7.04 13.08
CA LEU A 156 -11.51 -6.44 14.42
C LEU A 156 -11.58 -7.49 15.52
N ALA A 157 -12.05 -8.72 15.22
CA ALA A 157 -12.14 -9.82 16.19
C ALA A 157 -10.79 -10.46 16.54
N GLN A 158 -9.75 -10.21 15.75
CA GLN A 158 -8.39 -10.76 15.98
C GLN A 158 -7.45 -9.80 16.74
N GLN A 159 -7.88 -8.56 17.00
CA GLN A 159 -7.10 -7.53 17.72
C GLN A 159 -7.58 -7.30 19.17
N GLY A 160 -8.50 -8.09 19.67
CA GLY A 160 -8.98 -8.14 21.05
C GLY A 160 -8.43 -9.35 21.76
#